data_502b080d0f82a7b47db77aefd3fc9d01
#
_entry.id   502b080d0f82a7b47db77aefd3fc9d01
#
_cell.length_a   1.000
_cell.length_b   1.000
_cell.length_c   1.000
_cell.angle_alpha   90.00
_cell.angle_beta   90.00
_cell.angle_gamma   90.00
#
_symmetry.space_group_name_H-M   'P 1'
#
loop_
_entity.id
_entity.type
_entity.pdbx_description
1 polymer ?
#
loop_
_entity_poly.entity_id
_entity_poly.type
_entity_poly.pdbx_seq_one_letter_code
_entity_poly.pdbx_strand_id
1 'polypeptide(L)'
;MWGDELTARRSKLATAVADLARANKRMLIICPDHQSADELTGTIARTLRAAGLTFKSLLSRYEMAVAPQAAGMPLSDLGFEAQMHQFYAKSRAEKASLRKKYERFRELTPLLAYKAEKQKDLDEVKLLEWRLLTQVSDLQAKIKEIDGILAEYEATPIWKRLALQAVGKNVESLPEYRTIYDKQIQGLMEEVETAQQRIAVLKPEAAIPKEMRPEYQELKEEVTRLGGTKKIRELLAAEEGTNRQAFIQNKRIIVTTAARVVSDPLFNKVRFDVLLIDEAPLIPAAYLLAAAALTREKIILSGNTLDIPTPDVWASPLKRSRIGPQASPVSS
;
A
#
# COMPACT_ATOMS: atom_id res chain seq x y z
N MET A 1 39.60 4.88 -25.16
CA MET A 1 40.08 6.28 -24.98
C MET A 1 41.41 6.25 -24.26
N TRP A 2 42.51 6.48 -24.96
CA TRP A 2 43.86 6.43 -24.41
C TRP A 2 44.47 7.83 -24.44
N GLY A 3 45.35 8.15 -23.48
CA GLY A 3 46.05 9.43 -23.38
C GLY A 3 46.64 9.63 -22.00
N ASP A 4 47.60 10.52 -21.88
CA ASP A 4 48.42 10.72 -20.67
C ASP A 4 47.66 11.51 -19.59
N GLU A 5 46.81 12.44 -19.98
CA GLU A 5 46.13 13.32 -19.05
C GLU A 5 44.80 12.69 -18.56
N LEU A 6 44.72 12.35 -17.27
CA LEU A 6 43.56 11.73 -16.61
C LEU A 6 42.32 12.59 -16.72
N THR A 7 42.48 13.91 -16.50
CA THR A 7 41.33 14.87 -16.53
C THR A 7 40.69 14.95 -17.91
N ALA A 8 41.50 14.96 -18.96
CA ALA A 8 41.02 14.96 -20.34
C ALA A 8 40.35 13.64 -20.71
N ARG A 9 40.90 12.48 -20.26
CA ARG A 9 40.25 11.18 -20.45
C ARG A 9 38.88 11.10 -19.81
N ARG A 10 38.75 11.50 -18.52
CA ARG A 10 37.49 11.51 -17.77
C ARG A 10 36.48 12.48 -18.37
N SER A 11 36.91 13.65 -18.87
CA SER A 11 36.03 14.58 -19.56
C SER A 11 35.46 13.98 -20.85
N LYS A 12 36.29 13.33 -21.68
CA LYS A 12 35.80 12.62 -22.88
C LYS A 12 34.85 11.47 -22.54
N LEU A 13 35.17 10.73 -21.47
CA LEU A 13 34.31 9.64 -21.00
C LEU A 13 32.96 10.16 -20.50
N ALA A 14 32.94 11.27 -19.77
CA ALA A 14 31.71 11.92 -19.32
C ALA A 14 30.85 12.45 -20.49
N THR A 15 31.48 12.97 -21.55
CA THR A 15 30.78 13.37 -22.79
C THR A 15 30.14 12.17 -23.45
N ALA A 16 30.89 11.06 -23.62
CA ALA A 16 30.31 9.82 -24.17
C ALA A 16 29.15 9.28 -23.33
N VAL A 17 29.22 9.39 -22.00
CA VAL A 17 28.11 9.03 -21.10
C VAL A 17 26.89 9.92 -21.35
N ALA A 18 27.06 11.22 -21.56
CA ALA A 18 25.96 12.13 -21.85
C ALA A 18 25.26 11.78 -23.18
N ASP A 19 26.04 11.46 -24.21
CA ASP A 19 25.50 11.07 -25.52
C ASP A 19 24.74 9.72 -25.45
N LEU A 20 25.32 8.74 -24.76
CA LEU A 20 24.63 7.46 -24.51
C LEU A 20 23.37 7.61 -23.65
N ALA A 21 23.36 8.55 -22.71
CA ALA A 21 22.19 8.86 -21.91
C ALA A 21 21.05 9.47 -22.76
N ARG A 22 21.39 10.35 -23.73
CA ARG A 22 20.41 10.86 -24.72
C ARG A 22 19.86 9.74 -25.60
N ALA A 23 20.71 8.77 -25.94
CA ALA A 23 20.30 7.57 -26.69
C ALA A 23 19.56 6.53 -25.83
N ASN A 24 19.21 6.87 -24.59
CA ASN A 24 18.45 6.02 -23.67
C ASN A 24 19.16 4.71 -23.25
N LYS A 25 20.50 4.61 -23.39
CA LYS A 25 21.27 3.42 -23.05
C LYS A 25 21.50 3.31 -21.55
N ARG A 26 21.45 2.07 -21.05
CA ARG A 26 21.81 1.74 -19.66
C ARG A 26 23.32 1.45 -19.58
N MET A 27 23.98 2.12 -18.65
CA MET A 27 25.41 2.10 -18.54
C MET A 27 25.89 1.63 -17.18
N LEU A 28 26.86 0.73 -17.16
CA LEU A 28 27.67 0.42 -15.99
C LEU A 28 29.04 1.08 -16.19
N ILE A 29 29.49 1.83 -15.21
CA ILE A 29 30.79 2.47 -15.20
C ILE A 29 31.58 1.91 -14.04
N ILE A 30 32.74 1.33 -14.32
CA ILE A 30 33.62 0.75 -13.31
C ILE A 30 34.92 1.49 -13.21
N CYS A 31 35.36 1.69 -11.98
CA CYS A 31 36.61 2.35 -11.64
C CYS A 31 37.50 1.41 -10.79
N PRO A 32 38.83 1.62 -10.73
CA PRO A 32 39.72 0.79 -9.92
C PRO A 32 39.45 0.92 -8.41
N ASP A 33 39.12 2.13 -7.94
CA ASP A 33 38.93 2.46 -6.53
C ASP A 33 37.78 3.44 -6.29
N HIS A 34 37.48 3.71 -5.01
CA HIS A 34 36.38 4.60 -4.59
C HIS A 34 36.62 6.06 -4.94
N GLN A 35 37.90 6.55 -4.86
CA GLN A 35 38.22 7.94 -5.16
C GLN A 35 37.99 8.21 -6.64
N SER A 36 38.53 7.35 -7.52
CA SER A 36 38.34 7.43 -8.96
C SER A 36 36.82 7.41 -9.32
N ALA A 37 36.07 6.54 -8.67
CA ALA A 37 34.61 6.47 -8.86
C ALA A 37 33.90 7.76 -8.43
N ASP A 38 34.32 8.38 -7.34
CA ASP A 38 33.71 9.64 -6.84
C ASP A 38 34.05 10.81 -7.79
N GLU A 39 35.31 10.95 -8.20
CA GLU A 39 35.72 12.01 -9.12
C GLU A 39 35.04 11.88 -10.49
N LEU A 40 34.95 10.67 -11.03
CA LEU A 40 34.27 10.41 -12.28
C LEU A 40 32.75 10.66 -12.15
N THR A 41 32.14 10.27 -11.04
CA THR A 41 30.70 10.55 -10.75
C THR A 41 30.46 12.05 -10.77
N GLY A 42 31.30 12.84 -10.10
CA GLY A 42 31.19 14.31 -10.09
C GLY A 42 31.35 14.92 -11.49
N THR A 43 32.34 14.42 -12.27
CA THR A 43 32.55 14.87 -13.65
C THR A 43 31.37 14.55 -14.56
N ILE A 44 30.80 13.35 -14.45
CA ILE A 44 29.59 12.95 -15.19
C ILE A 44 28.42 13.79 -14.79
N ALA A 45 28.16 14.01 -13.48
CA ALA A 45 27.07 14.81 -12.99
C ALA A 45 27.12 16.23 -13.53
N ARG A 46 28.32 16.86 -13.53
CA ARG A 46 28.54 18.20 -14.10
C ARG A 46 28.26 18.21 -15.61
N THR A 47 28.73 17.23 -16.35
CA THR A 47 28.55 17.12 -17.81
C THR A 47 27.06 16.89 -18.16
N LEU A 48 26.35 16.01 -17.45
CA LEU A 48 24.91 15.78 -17.62
C LEU A 48 24.11 17.07 -17.32
N ARG A 49 24.46 17.80 -16.26
CA ARG A 49 23.85 19.08 -15.92
C ARG A 49 24.07 20.12 -17.02
N ALA A 50 25.28 20.25 -17.53
CA ALA A 50 25.58 21.14 -18.65
C ALA A 50 24.84 20.76 -19.93
N ALA A 51 24.57 19.47 -20.14
CA ALA A 51 23.79 18.93 -21.25
C ALA A 51 22.26 19.05 -21.08
N GLY A 52 21.77 19.67 -19.98
CA GLY A 52 20.35 19.83 -19.68
C GLY A 52 19.65 18.56 -19.22
N LEU A 53 20.40 17.53 -18.84
CA LEU A 53 19.83 16.25 -18.38
C LEU A 53 19.67 16.22 -16.86
N THR A 54 18.60 15.58 -16.38
CA THR A 54 18.29 15.42 -14.95
C THR A 54 19.21 14.36 -14.31
N PHE A 55 20.43 14.74 -13.98
CA PHE A 55 21.47 13.81 -13.50
C PHE A 55 21.07 13.05 -12.23
N LYS A 56 20.30 13.64 -11.29
CA LYS A 56 19.85 12.98 -10.05
C LYS A 56 18.97 11.75 -10.32
N SER A 57 18.16 11.79 -11.36
CA SER A 57 17.30 10.66 -11.73
C SER A 57 18.04 9.57 -12.51
N LEU A 58 19.03 9.96 -13.32
CA LEU A 58 19.75 9.09 -14.24
C LEU A 58 20.95 8.40 -13.60
N LEU A 59 21.71 9.14 -12.78
CA LEU A 59 23.01 8.74 -12.24
C LEU A 59 22.91 8.26 -10.80
N SER A 60 23.58 7.16 -10.48
CA SER A 60 23.78 6.69 -9.11
C SER A 60 25.21 6.23 -8.88
N ARG A 61 25.79 6.67 -7.76
CA ARG A 61 27.03 6.13 -7.19
C ARG A 61 26.66 4.94 -6.32
N TYR A 62 26.93 3.73 -6.77
CA TYR A 62 26.36 2.51 -6.17
C TYR A 62 26.87 2.20 -4.76
N GLU A 63 28.03 2.63 -4.40
CA GLU A 63 28.58 2.51 -3.04
C GLU A 63 28.52 3.86 -2.34
N MET A 64 28.90 3.88 -1.06
CA MET A 64 29.05 5.12 -0.33
C MET A 64 30.18 5.95 -0.93
N ALA A 65 29.92 7.19 -1.24
CA ALA A 65 30.95 8.13 -1.67
C ALA A 65 31.90 8.41 -0.50
N VAL A 66 33.20 8.40 -0.76
CA VAL A 66 34.23 8.73 0.23
C VAL A 66 34.36 10.25 0.35
N ALA A 67 34.23 10.95 -0.76
CA ALA A 67 34.30 12.40 -0.81
C ALA A 67 32.89 13.02 -0.69
N PRO A 68 32.69 14.10 0.08
CA PRO A 68 31.40 14.81 0.16
C PRO A 68 31.05 15.50 -1.16
N GLN A 69 32.04 15.89 -1.96
CA GLN A 69 31.86 16.51 -3.26
C GLN A 69 33.03 16.19 -4.20
N ALA A 70 32.75 16.11 -5.49
CA ALA A 70 33.74 15.91 -6.52
C ALA A 70 33.40 16.76 -7.76
N ALA A 71 34.43 17.30 -8.44
CA ALA A 71 34.25 18.18 -9.58
C ALA A 71 33.27 19.33 -9.39
N GLY A 72 33.13 19.87 -8.17
CA GLY A 72 32.19 20.92 -7.81
C GLY A 72 30.72 20.45 -7.68
N MET A 73 30.49 19.13 -7.63
CA MET A 73 29.14 18.54 -7.46
C MET A 73 29.05 17.81 -6.12
N PRO A 74 27.99 18.04 -5.33
CA PRO A 74 27.76 17.27 -4.10
C PRO A 74 27.45 15.83 -4.45
N LEU A 75 28.09 14.87 -3.79
CA LEU A 75 27.90 13.44 -3.99
C LEU A 75 26.86 12.84 -3.04
N SER A 76 26.47 13.56 -2.00
CA SER A 76 25.48 13.12 -1.02
C SER A 76 24.15 12.68 -1.66
N ASP A 77 23.70 13.43 -2.66
CA ASP A 77 22.44 13.17 -3.37
C ASP A 77 22.55 12.10 -4.47
N LEU A 78 23.77 11.70 -4.82
CA LEU A 78 24.06 10.72 -5.86
C LEU A 78 24.37 9.34 -5.29
N GLY A 79 24.66 9.26 -3.98
CA GLY A 79 24.89 8.00 -3.29
C GLY A 79 23.69 7.07 -3.37
N PHE A 80 23.97 5.79 -3.58
CA PHE A 80 22.95 4.74 -3.70
C PHE A 80 22.01 4.71 -2.49
N GLU A 81 22.54 4.75 -1.28
CA GLU A 81 21.74 4.72 -0.05
C GLU A 81 20.81 5.94 0.05
N ALA A 82 21.29 7.15 -0.17
CA ALA A 82 20.50 8.37 -0.12
C ALA A 82 19.36 8.36 -1.16
N GLN A 83 19.67 7.95 -2.38
CA GLN A 83 18.68 7.83 -3.44
C GLN A 83 17.67 6.71 -3.18
N MET A 84 18.11 5.60 -2.61
CA MET A 84 17.24 4.54 -2.14
C MET A 84 16.30 5.04 -1.04
N HIS A 85 16.82 5.74 -0.04
CA HIS A 85 15.99 6.32 1.02
C HIS A 85 14.90 7.24 0.47
N GLN A 86 15.20 8.09 -0.51
CA GLN A 86 14.19 8.94 -1.15
C GLN A 86 13.16 8.14 -1.95
N PHE A 87 13.61 7.16 -2.72
CA PHE A 87 12.72 6.28 -3.49
C PHE A 87 11.80 5.49 -2.56
N TYR A 88 12.35 4.98 -1.44
CA TYR A 88 11.60 4.23 -0.44
C TYR A 88 10.72 5.09 0.44
N ALA A 89 11.11 6.32 0.77
CA ALA A 89 10.27 7.22 1.55
C ALA A 89 8.92 7.41 0.85
N LYS A 90 8.93 7.62 -0.47
CA LYS A 90 7.71 7.71 -1.27
C LYS A 90 6.95 6.38 -1.31
N SER A 91 7.63 5.29 -1.61
CA SER A 91 7.03 3.95 -1.66
C SER A 91 6.50 3.49 -0.29
N ARG A 92 7.20 3.79 0.81
CA ARG A 92 6.74 3.52 2.17
C ARG A 92 5.50 4.34 2.53
N ALA A 93 5.46 5.62 2.15
CA ALA A 93 4.29 6.47 2.37
C ALA A 93 3.07 5.94 1.60
N GLU A 94 3.24 5.57 0.35
CA GLU A 94 2.18 4.96 -0.47
C GLU A 94 1.71 3.62 0.11
N LYS A 95 2.64 2.75 0.51
CA LYS A 95 2.31 1.47 1.17
C LYS A 95 1.65 1.67 2.54
N ALA A 96 2.10 2.63 3.33
CA ALA A 96 1.50 2.95 4.63
C ALA A 96 0.08 3.50 4.46
N SER A 97 -0.16 4.35 3.47
CA SER A 97 -1.48 4.82 3.10
C SER A 97 -2.39 3.67 2.66
N LEU A 98 -1.89 2.81 1.75
CA LEU A 98 -2.63 1.62 1.30
C LEU A 98 -2.95 0.67 2.45
N ARG A 99 -2.00 0.46 3.38
CA ARG A 99 -2.21 -0.37 4.58
C ARG A 99 -3.33 0.19 5.46
N LYS A 100 -3.31 1.48 5.76
CA LYS A 100 -4.37 2.14 6.56
C LYS A 100 -5.73 2.00 5.89
N LYS A 101 -5.83 2.23 4.59
CA LYS A 101 -7.07 2.08 3.83
C LYS A 101 -7.58 0.63 3.85
N TYR A 102 -6.68 -0.34 3.69
CA TYR A 102 -7.04 -1.76 3.72
C TYR A 102 -7.47 -2.23 5.11
N GLU A 103 -6.80 -1.79 6.17
CA GLU A 103 -7.20 -2.05 7.55
C GLU A 103 -8.59 -1.46 7.83
N ARG A 104 -8.82 -0.21 7.42
CA ARG A 104 -10.13 0.43 7.56
C ARG A 104 -11.23 -0.29 6.79
N PHE A 105 -10.97 -0.74 5.58
CA PHE A 105 -11.91 -1.57 4.81
C PHE A 105 -12.24 -2.89 5.53
N ARG A 106 -11.22 -3.54 6.12
CA ARG A 106 -11.42 -4.77 6.91
C ARG A 106 -12.27 -4.56 8.16
N GLU A 107 -12.15 -3.41 8.82
CA GLU A 107 -12.97 -3.06 9.99
C GLU A 107 -14.41 -2.77 9.60
N LEU A 108 -14.61 -2.00 8.55
CA LEU A 108 -15.95 -1.57 8.12
C LEU A 108 -16.78 -2.72 7.54
N THR A 109 -16.17 -3.70 6.89
CA THR A 109 -16.89 -4.81 6.25
C THR A 109 -17.74 -5.61 7.24
N PRO A 110 -17.22 -6.17 8.35
CA PRO A 110 -18.04 -6.91 9.32
C PRO A 110 -18.99 -5.98 10.10
N LEU A 111 -18.58 -4.74 10.35
CA LEU A 111 -19.41 -3.77 11.07
C LEU A 111 -20.67 -3.41 10.28
N LEU A 112 -20.54 -3.16 8.98
CA LEU A 112 -21.69 -2.87 8.11
C LEU A 112 -22.57 -4.10 7.90
N ALA A 113 -21.98 -5.30 7.85
CA ALA A 113 -22.75 -6.55 7.79
C ALA A 113 -23.60 -6.74 9.06
N TYR A 114 -23.00 -6.55 10.23
CA TYR A 114 -23.70 -6.59 11.51
C TYR A 114 -24.86 -5.57 11.58
N LYS A 115 -24.60 -4.32 11.20
CA LYS A 115 -25.62 -3.27 11.19
C LYS A 115 -26.75 -3.57 10.19
N ALA A 116 -26.44 -4.17 9.05
CA ALA A 116 -27.44 -4.58 8.07
C ALA A 116 -28.32 -5.74 8.61
N GLU A 117 -27.75 -6.66 9.38
CA GLU A 117 -28.49 -7.72 10.07
C GLU A 117 -29.41 -7.11 11.13
N LYS A 118 -28.90 -6.20 11.97
CA LYS A 118 -29.71 -5.48 12.97
C LYS A 118 -30.82 -4.63 12.35
N GLN A 119 -30.62 -4.10 11.17
CA GLN A 119 -31.66 -3.39 10.42
C GLN A 119 -32.79 -4.34 9.99
N LYS A 120 -32.47 -5.56 9.57
CA LYS A 120 -33.47 -6.58 9.26
C LYS A 120 -34.27 -6.95 10.51
N ASP A 121 -33.58 -7.24 11.63
CA ASP A 121 -34.25 -7.52 12.92
C ASP A 121 -35.21 -6.39 13.30
N LEU A 122 -34.77 -5.14 13.17
CA LEU A 122 -35.57 -3.96 13.44
C LEU A 122 -36.84 -3.86 12.55
N ASP A 123 -36.66 -4.14 11.25
CA ASP A 123 -37.75 -4.08 10.28
C ASP A 123 -38.77 -5.21 10.53
N GLU A 124 -38.30 -6.40 10.94
CA GLU A 124 -39.19 -7.52 11.34
C GLU A 124 -40.00 -7.19 12.60
N VAL A 125 -39.38 -6.60 13.63
CA VAL A 125 -40.08 -6.22 14.87
C VAL A 125 -41.07 -5.10 14.60
N LYS A 126 -40.74 -4.13 13.74
CA LYS A 126 -41.71 -3.08 13.32
C LYS A 126 -42.90 -3.66 12.56
N LEU A 127 -42.66 -4.65 11.72
CA LEU A 127 -43.76 -5.34 11.03
C LEU A 127 -44.64 -6.09 12.00
N LEU A 128 -44.08 -6.70 13.05
CA LEU A 128 -44.82 -7.34 14.11
C LEU A 128 -45.68 -6.31 14.87
N GLU A 129 -45.09 -5.19 15.33
CA GLU A 129 -45.80 -4.09 15.97
C GLU A 129 -46.98 -3.61 15.13
N TRP A 130 -46.78 -3.38 13.84
CA TRP A 130 -47.83 -2.97 12.93
C TRP A 130 -48.95 -3.99 12.84
N ARG A 131 -48.65 -5.30 12.78
CA ARG A 131 -49.66 -6.38 12.76
C ARG A 131 -50.47 -6.42 14.06
N LEU A 132 -49.80 -6.30 15.21
CA LEU A 132 -50.45 -6.27 16.52
C LEU A 132 -51.39 -5.07 16.65
N LEU A 133 -50.95 -3.89 16.27
CA LEU A 133 -51.77 -2.68 16.26
C LEU A 133 -52.98 -2.79 15.32
N THR A 134 -52.83 -3.45 14.18
CA THR A 134 -53.95 -3.73 13.28
C THR A 134 -54.97 -4.64 13.94
N GLN A 135 -54.54 -5.72 14.62
CA GLN A 135 -55.43 -6.61 15.36
C GLN A 135 -56.15 -5.89 16.51
N VAL A 136 -55.45 -5.02 17.24
CA VAL A 136 -56.07 -4.18 18.27
C VAL A 136 -57.18 -3.29 17.67
N SER A 137 -56.87 -2.65 16.53
CA SER A 137 -57.85 -1.79 15.83
C SER A 137 -59.11 -2.56 15.38
N ASP A 138 -58.91 -3.79 14.85
CA ASP A 138 -60.00 -4.66 14.41
C ASP A 138 -60.88 -5.08 15.60
N LEU A 139 -60.27 -5.40 16.75
CA LEU A 139 -61.00 -5.75 17.96
C LEU A 139 -61.75 -4.53 18.54
N GLN A 140 -61.12 -3.34 18.53
CA GLN A 140 -61.76 -2.10 18.94
C GLN A 140 -62.97 -1.77 18.07
N ALA A 141 -62.88 -2.01 16.75
CA ALA A 141 -64.01 -1.83 15.84
C ALA A 141 -65.17 -2.77 16.20
N LYS A 142 -64.86 -4.05 16.52
CA LYS A 142 -65.90 -5.02 16.99
C LYS A 142 -66.48 -4.63 18.30
N ILE A 143 -65.71 -4.14 19.27
CA ILE A 143 -66.24 -3.62 20.54
C ILE A 143 -67.18 -2.45 20.27
N LYS A 144 -66.76 -1.51 19.41
CA LYS A 144 -67.66 -0.36 19.08
C LYS A 144 -68.92 -0.77 18.38
N GLU A 145 -68.94 -1.82 17.57
CA GLU A 145 -70.17 -2.39 16.98
C GLU A 145 -71.04 -3.01 18.04
N ILE A 146 -70.44 -3.80 18.96
CA ILE A 146 -71.21 -4.38 20.10
C ILE A 146 -71.83 -3.29 20.99
N ASP A 147 -71.04 -2.25 21.34
CA ASP A 147 -71.50 -1.13 22.13
C ASP A 147 -72.68 -0.39 21.44
N GLY A 148 -72.60 -0.24 20.10
CA GLY A 148 -73.70 0.31 19.30
C GLY A 148 -74.99 -0.54 19.37
N ILE A 149 -74.86 -1.87 19.20
CA ILE A 149 -76.01 -2.80 19.29
C ILE A 149 -76.59 -2.79 20.69
N LEU A 150 -75.78 -2.77 21.73
CA LEU A 150 -76.28 -2.70 23.14
C LEU A 150 -76.97 -1.39 23.42
N ALA A 151 -76.47 -0.26 22.94
CA ALA A 151 -77.12 1.05 23.10
C ALA A 151 -78.49 1.11 22.39
N GLU A 152 -78.54 0.57 21.15
CA GLU A 152 -79.80 0.45 20.42
C GLU A 152 -80.86 -0.46 21.16
N TYR A 153 -80.34 -1.58 21.70
CA TYR A 153 -81.13 -2.51 22.47
C TYR A 153 -81.71 -1.86 23.76
N GLU A 154 -80.88 -1.10 24.48
CA GLU A 154 -81.29 -0.36 25.67
C GLU A 154 -82.26 0.75 25.35
N ALA A 155 -82.20 1.42 24.24
CA ALA A 155 -83.09 2.44 23.76
C ALA A 155 -84.48 1.87 23.30
N THR A 156 -84.51 0.53 23.05
CA THR A 156 -85.72 -0.12 22.55
C THR A 156 -86.74 -0.39 23.67
N PRO A 157 -88.10 -0.14 23.51
CA PRO A 157 -89.11 -0.42 24.50
C PRO A 157 -89.14 -1.90 24.90
N ILE A 158 -89.42 -2.18 26.21
CA ILE A 158 -89.35 -3.51 26.84
C ILE A 158 -90.15 -4.59 26.07
N TRP A 159 -91.31 -4.24 25.54
CA TRP A 159 -92.16 -5.21 24.78
C TRP A 159 -91.52 -5.63 23.45
N LYS A 160 -90.76 -4.77 22.78
CA LYS A 160 -90.01 -5.10 21.59
C LYS A 160 -88.75 -5.91 21.92
N ARG A 161 -88.13 -5.71 23.08
CA ARG A 161 -86.96 -6.51 23.55
C ARG A 161 -87.39 -7.98 23.74
N LEU A 162 -88.51 -8.23 24.38
CA LEU A 162 -89.07 -9.59 24.55
C LEU A 162 -89.37 -10.27 23.20
N ALA A 163 -89.86 -9.53 22.21
CA ALA A 163 -90.15 -10.06 20.90
C ALA A 163 -88.78 -10.43 20.13
N LEU A 164 -87.69 -9.66 20.28
CA LEU A 164 -86.38 -9.95 19.71
C LEU A 164 -85.76 -11.16 20.39
N GLN A 165 -85.92 -11.36 21.69
CA GLN A 165 -85.48 -12.56 22.42
C GLN A 165 -86.20 -13.83 21.92
N ALA A 166 -87.48 -13.74 21.63
CA ALA A 166 -88.26 -14.85 21.11
C ALA A 166 -87.85 -15.28 19.67
N VAL A 167 -87.26 -14.38 18.93
CA VAL A 167 -86.69 -14.65 17.54
C VAL A 167 -85.26 -15.16 17.55
N GLY A 168 -84.67 -15.44 18.76
CA GLY A 168 -83.33 -16.07 18.88
C GLY A 168 -82.17 -15.12 18.66
N LYS A 169 -82.34 -13.81 18.67
CA LYS A 169 -81.22 -12.85 18.68
C LYS A 169 -80.66 -12.77 20.11
N ASN A 170 -79.57 -13.51 20.34
CA ASN A 170 -78.93 -13.67 21.64
C ASN A 170 -78.08 -12.42 21.99
N VAL A 171 -78.74 -11.32 22.35
CA VAL A 171 -78.13 -10.05 22.75
C VAL A 171 -77.46 -10.18 24.13
N GLU A 172 -77.90 -11.14 24.96
CA GLU A 172 -77.39 -11.39 26.32
C GLU A 172 -75.87 -11.83 26.36
N SER A 173 -75.41 -12.43 25.31
CA SER A 173 -74.01 -12.85 25.22
C SER A 173 -73.04 -11.72 24.75
N LEU A 174 -73.55 -10.61 24.25
CA LEU A 174 -72.72 -9.51 23.73
C LEU A 174 -71.79 -8.86 24.80
N PRO A 175 -72.22 -8.64 26.04
CA PRO A 175 -71.35 -8.14 27.11
C PRO A 175 -70.24 -9.10 27.45
N GLU A 176 -70.43 -10.41 27.31
CA GLU A 176 -69.36 -11.42 27.51
C GLU A 176 -68.35 -11.34 26.40
N TYR A 177 -68.78 -11.24 25.15
CA TYR A 177 -67.84 -11.05 23.99
C TYR A 177 -67.05 -9.74 24.10
N ARG A 178 -67.69 -8.67 24.53
CA ARG A 178 -66.99 -7.39 24.80
C ARG A 178 -65.92 -7.56 25.85
N THR A 179 -66.18 -8.24 26.95
CA THR A 179 -65.18 -8.52 27.99
C THR A 179 -64.02 -9.41 27.48
N ILE A 180 -64.31 -10.38 26.62
CA ILE A 180 -63.32 -11.23 25.99
C ILE A 180 -62.40 -10.39 25.05
N TYR A 181 -63.02 -9.51 24.22
CA TYR A 181 -62.22 -8.65 23.33
C TYR A 181 -61.39 -7.62 24.09
N ASP A 182 -61.91 -7.04 25.19
CA ASP A 182 -61.16 -6.15 26.06
C ASP A 182 -59.91 -6.86 26.65
N LYS A 183 -60.08 -8.10 27.14
CA LYS A 183 -58.94 -8.91 27.61
C LYS A 183 -57.92 -9.23 26.51
N GLN A 184 -58.42 -9.53 25.30
CA GLN A 184 -57.54 -9.77 24.15
C GLN A 184 -56.77 -8.52 23.76
N ILE A 185 -57.42 -7.35 23.77
CA ILE A 185 -56.76 -6.06 23.52
C ILE A 185 -55.67 -5.81 24.56
N GLN A 186 -55.93 -6.06 25.84
CA GLN A 186 -54.93 -5.89 26.90
C GLN A 186 -53.71 -6.78 26.66
N GLY A 187 -53.90 -8.06 26.34
CA GLY A 187 -52.81 -8.98 26.01
C GLY A 187 -52.02 -8.53 24.77
N LEU A 188 -52.72 -8.09 23.71
CA LEU A 188 -52.04 -7.57 22.52
C LEU A 188 -51.27 -6.27 22.80
N MET A 189 -51.78 -5.39 23.65
CA MET A 189 -51.10 -4.15 24.05
C MET A 189 -49.82 -4.43 24.85
N GLU A 190 -49.79 -5.46 25.69
CA GLU A 190 -48.56 -5.91 26.37
C GLU A 190 -47.52 -6.42 25.37
N GLU A 191 -47.95 -7.15 24.31
CA GLU A 191 -47.09 -7.57 23.24
C GLU A 191 -46.57 -6.39 22.40
N VAL A 192 -47.43 -5.37 22.14
CA VAL A 192 -47.02 -4.12 21.48
C VAL A 192 -45.97 -3.38 22.29
N GLU A 193 -46.14 -3.26 23.60
CA GLU A 193 -45.17 -2.64 24.49
C GLU A 193 -43.80 -3.38 24.44
N THR A 194 -43.86 -4.70 24.49
CA THR A 194 -42.64 -5.54 24.35
C THR A 194 -41.93 -5.32 23.01
N ALA A 195 -42.71 -5.24 21.90
CA ALA A 195 -42.15 -4.95 20.58
C ALA A 195 -41.55 -3.56 20.53
N GLN A 196 -42.18 -2.54 21.12
CA GLN A 196 -41.64 -1.17 21.19
C GLN A 196 -40.34 -1.09 21.99
N GLN A 197 -40.26 -1.81 23.12
CA GLN A 197 -39.03 -1.91 23.90
C GLN A 197 -37.87 -2.53 23.05
N ARG A 198 -38.16 -3.59 22.30
CA ARG A 198 -37.19 -4.18 21.38
C ARG A 198 -36.79 -3.22 20.27
N ILE A 199 -37.70 -2.47 19.69
CA ILE A 199 -37.41 -1.44 18.69
C ILE A 199 -36.49 -0.36 19.27
N ALA A 200 -36.72 0.08 20.52
CA ALA A 200 -35.90 1.08 21.18
C ALA A 200 -34.45 0.62 21.37
N VAL A 201 -34.24 -0.67 21.64
CA VAL A 201 -32.88 -1.28 21.74
C VAL A 201 -32.21 -1.44 20.36
N LEU A 202 -32.97 -1.97 19.38
CA LEU A 202 -32.42 -2.28 18.04
C LEU A 202 -32.10 -1.02 17.22
N LYS A 203 -32.87 0.05 17.39
CA LYS A 203 -32.69 1.30 16.62
C LYS A 203 -31.31 1.91 16.68
N PRO A 204 -30.63 2.09 17.85
CA PRO A 204 -29.29 2.57 17.93
C PRO A 204 -28.26 1.55 17.39
N GLU A 205 -28.51 0.24 17.56
CA GLU A 205 -27.61 -0.79 17.05
C GLU A 205 -27.61 -0.85 15.52
N ALA A 206 -28.78 -0.72 14.90
CA ALA A 206 -28.95 -0.72 13.44
C ALA A 206 -28.48 0.59 12.79
N ALA A 207 -28.39 1.68 13.55
CA ALA A 207 -28.05 3.00 13.01
C ALA A 207 -26.66 3.00 12.37
N ILE A 208 -26.60 3.36 11.07
CA ILE A 208 -25.35 3.53 10.32
C ILE A 208 -25.08 5.03 10.24
N PRO A 209 -23.90 5.49 10.72
CA PRO A 209 -23.46 6.87 10.53
C PRO A 209 -23.47 7.27 9.06
N LYS A 210 -23.91 8.49 8.74
CA LYS A 210 -24.06 8.96 7.35
C LYS A 210 -22.78 8.88 6.55
N GLU A 211 -21.63 9.07 7.20
CA GLU A 211 -20.30 9.09 6.58
C GLU A 211 -19.74 7.68 6.30
N MET A 212 -20.20 6.67 7.01
CA MET A 212 -19.65 5.31 6.96
C MET A 212 -19.98 4.59 5.64
N ARG A 213 -21.14 4.82 5.06
CA ARG A 213 -21.52 4.19 3.77
C ARG A 213 -20.72 4.70 2.59
N PRO A 214 -20.56 6.03 2.37
CA PRO A 214 -19.73 6.55 1.30
C PRO A 214 -18.25 6.16 1.49
N GLU A 215 -17.70 6.28 2.73
CA GLU A 215 -16.34 5.84 3.04
C GLU A 215 -16.11 4.36 2.64
N TYR A 216 -17.00 3.48 2.99
CA TYR A 216 -16.91 2.07 2.62
C TYR A 216 -16.99 1.86 1.12
N GLN A 217 -17.86 2.59 0.43
CA GLN A 217 -18.01 2.48 -1.02
C GLN A 217 -16.73 2.91 -1.75
N GLU A 218 -16.13 4.03 -1.36
CA GLU A 218 -14.87 4.51 -1.91
C GLU A 218 -13.73 3.47 -1.70
N LEU A 219 -13.61 2.94 -0.48
CA LEU A 219 -12.62 1.92 -0.16
C LEU A 219 -12.86 0.62 -0.94
N LYS A 220 -14.11 0.22 -1.12
CA LYS A 220 -14.48 -0.96 -1.91
C LYS A 220 -14.11 -0.80 -3.38
N GLU A 221 -14.36 0.35 -3.97
CA GLU A 221 -13.99 0.68 -5.34
C GLU A 221 -12.48 0.69 -5.52
N GLU A 222 -11.73 1.28 -4.57
CA GLU A 222 -10.28 1.28 -4.60
C GLU A 222 -9.70 -0.13 -4.48
N VAL A 223 -10.22 -0.96 -3.56
CA VAL A 223 -9.85 -2.38 -3.42
C VAL A 223 -10.12 -3.15 -4.71
N THR A 224 -11.26 -2.92 -5.36
CA THR A 224 -11.61 -3.58 -6.62
C THR A 224 -10.67 -3.14 -7.75
N ARG A 225 -10.38 -1.85 -7.86
CA ARG A 225 -9.44 -1.28 -8.85
C ARG A 225 -8.03 -1.87 -8.70
N LEU A 226 -7.59 -2.15 -7.49
CA LEU A 226 -6.28 -2.75 -7.19
C LEU A 226 -6.24 -4.28 -7.39
N GLY A 227 -7.33 -4.89 -7.84
CA GLY A 227 -7.40 -6.33 -8.10
C GLY A 227 -7.84 -7.19 -6.90
N GLY A 228 -8.50 -6.56 -5.93
CA GLY A 228 -9.10 -7.24 -4.78
C GLY A 228 -8.16 -7.42 -3.59
N THR A 229 -8.71 -7.95 -2.50
CA THR A 229 -8.02 -8.09 -1.21
C THR A 229 -6.81 -9.00 -1.26
N LYS A 230 -6.81 -10.03 -2.12
CA LYS A 230 -5.68 -10.94 -2.31
C LYS A 230 -4.48 -10.19 -2.90
N LYS A 231 -4.71 -9.42 -3.96
CA LYS A 231 -3.67 -8.64 -4.62
C LYS A 231 -3.06 -7.57 -3.72
N ILE A 232 -3.90 -6.90 -2.91
CA ILE A 232 -3.42 -5.91 -1.94
C ILE A 232 -2.52 -6.58 -0.90
N ARG A 233 -2.89 -7.76 -0.37
CA ARG A 233 -2.03 -8.50 0.56
C ARG A 233 -0.70 -8.89 -0.06
N GLU A 234 -0.68 -9.32 -1.32
CA GLU A 234 0.55 -9.61 -2.06
C GLU A 234 1.42 -8.36 -2.22
N LEU A 235 0.82 -7.21 -2.57
CA LEU A 235 1.52 -5.93 -2.69
C LEU A 235 2.11 -5.44 -1.36
N LEU A 236 1.39 -5.62 -0.25
CA LEU A 236 1.84 -5.24 1.08
C LEU A 236 2.91 -6.22 1.63
N ALA A 237 2.85 -7.50 1.25
CA ALA A 237 3.80 -8.53 1.65
C ALA A 237 5.06 -8.57 0.78
N ALA A 238 5.06 -7.92 -0.40
CA ALA A 238 6.24 -7.85 -1.26
C ALA A 238 7.38 -7.14 -0.54
N GLU A 239 8.41 -7.91 -0.18
CA GLU A 239 9.50 -7.50 0.68
C GLU A 239 10.46 -6.48 0.05
N GLU A 240 11.21 -5.78 0.90
CA GLU A 240 12.18 -4.75 0.55
C GLU A 240 13.36 -5.28 -0.31
N GLY A 241 13.63 -6.58 -0.28
CA GLY A 241 14.71 -7.21 -1.06
C GLY A 241 14.55 -7.12 -2.59
N THR A 242 13.33 -7.13 -3.10
CA THR A 242 13.03 -6.93 -4.53
C THR A 242 13.31 -5.50 -4.99
N ASN A 243 13.39 -4.58 -4.08
CA ASN A 243 13.47 -3.16 -4.35
C ASN A 243 14.88 -2.69 -4.71
N ARG A 244 15.96 -3.28 -4.13
CA ARG A 244 17.36 -2.97 -4.53
C ARG A 244 17.59 -3.29 -5.99
N GLN A 245 17.10 -4.43 -6.42
CA GLN A 245 17.21 -4.84 -7.83
C GLN A 245 16.38 -3.93 -8.74
N ALA A 246 15.13 -3.60 -8.34
CA ALA A 246 14.27 -2.68 -9.07
C ALA A 246 14.88 -1.28 -9.17
N PHE A 247 15.53 -0.79 -8.11
CA PHE A 247 16.23 0.48 -8.12
C PHE A 247 17.38 0.48 -9.15
N ILE A 248 18.24 -0.57 -9.12
CA ILE A 248 19.34 -0.71 -10.09
C ILE A 248 18.81 -0.82 -11.52
N GLN A 249 17.70 -1.51 -11.73
CA GLN A 249 17.06 -1.64 -13.04
C GLN A 249 16.50 -0.31 -13.56
N ASN A 250 16.05 0.56 -12.68
CA ASN A 250 15.48 1.86 -13.05
C ASN A 250 16.57 2.94 -13.30
N LYS A 251 17.77 2.78 -12.73
CA LYS A 251 18.88 3.70 -12.97
C LYS A 251 19.55 3.42 -14.31
N ARG A 252 19.83 4.48 -15.05
CA ARG A 252 20.47 4.36 -16.36
C ARG A 252 21.98 4.35 -16.28
N ILE A 253 22.55 5.07 -15.32
CA ILE A 253 23.99 5.23 -15.16
C ILE A 253 24.34 4.81 -13.74
N ILE A 254 25.11 3.75 -13.62
CA ILE A 254 25.61 3.27 -12.34
C ILE A 254 27.13 3.36 -12.37
N VAL A 255 27.69 4.07 -11.40
CA VAL A 255 29.17 4.16 -11.19
C VAL A 255 29.51 3.39 -9.93
N THR A 256 30.48 2.51 -10.03
CA THR A 256 30.94 1.65 -8.92
C THR A 256 32.41 1.23 -9.10
N THR A 257 32.94 0.53 -8.11
CA THR A 257 34.25 -0.08 -8.22
C THR A 257 34.19 -1.44 -8.92
N ALA A 258 35.26 -1.84 -9.60
CA ALA A 258 35.35 -3.15 -10.24
C ALA A 258 35.20 -4.30 -9.22
N ALA A 259 35.79 -4.15 -8.04
CA ALA A 259 35.67 -5.11 -6.94
C ALA A 259 34.20 -5.31 -6.48
N ARG A 260 33.41 -4.24 -6.45
CA ARG A 260 31.99 -4.31 -6.05
C ARG A 260 31.14 -5.08 -7.03
N VAL A 261 31.41 -4.92 -8.32
CA VAL A 261 30.66 -5.66 -9.37
C VAL A 261 30.80 -7.18 -9.19
N VAL A 262 32.00 -7.64 -8.79
CA VAL A 262 32.25 -9.07 -8.58
C VAL A 262 31.71 -9.57 -7.25
N SER A 263 31.76 -8.76 -6.20
CA SER A 263 31.37 -9.17 -4.84
C SER A 263 29.88 -9.10 -4.58
N ASP A 264 29.11 -8.30 -5.33
CA ASP A 264 27.68 -8.11 -5.08
C ASP A 264 26.81 -8.96 -6.02
N PRO A 265 26.08 -9.96 -5.49
CA PRO A 265 25.24 -10.86 -6.29
C PRO A 265 24.13 -10.17 -7.09
N LEU A 266 23.79 -8.92 -6.74
CA LEU A 266 22.77 -8.16 -7.47
C LEU A 266 23.17 -7.88 -8.92
N PHE A 267 24.47 -7.68 -9.19
CA PHE A 267 24.95 -7.46 -10.56
C PHE A 267 24.72 -8.69 -11.45
N ASN A 268 24.74 -9.89 -10.92
CA ASN A 268 24.48 -11.11 -11.70
C ASN A 268 23.07 -11.14 -12.30
N LYS A 269 22.14 -10.41 -11.71
CA LYS A 269 20.71 -10.35 -12.11
C LYS A 269 20.37 -9.18 -13.01
N VAL A 270 21.35 -8.33 -13.32
CA VAL A 270 21.14 -7.09 -14.10
C VAL A 270 22.01 -7.13 -15.35
N ARG A 271 21.54 -6.52 -16.42
CA ARG A 271 22.29 -6.36 -17.67
C ARG A 271 22.30 -4.89 -18.08
N PHE A 272 23.42 -4.47 -18.65
CA PHE A 272 23.66 -3.12 -19.15
C PHE A 272 23.87 -3.14 -20.66
N ASP A 273 23.54 -2.06 -21.33
CA ASP A 273 23.81 -1.96 -22.77
C ASP A 273 25.27 -1.64 -23.02
N VAL A 274 25.84 -0.75 -22.20
CA VAL A 274 27.24 -0.31 -22.35
C VAL A 274 27.98 -0.41 -21.03
N LEU A 275 29.19 -0.94 -21.07
CA LEU A 275 30.18 -0.91 -20.01
C LEU A 275 31.23 0.13 -20.32
N LEU A 276 31.48 1.05 -19.39
CA LEU A 276 32.57 1.99 -19.47
C LEU A 276 33.57 1.68 -18.34
N ILE A 277 34.84 1.66 -18.67
CA ILE A 277 35.93 1.30 -17.75
C ILE A 277 36.89 2.47 -17.68
N ASP A 278 36.97 3.11 -16.50
CA ASP A 278 37.95 4.14 -16.22
C ASP A 278 39.23 3.49 -15.69
N GLU A 279 40.36 3.99 -16.13
CA GLU A 279 41.72 3.49 -15.76
C GLU A 279 41.85 1.96 -15.87
N ALA A 280 41.42 1.40 -17.01
CA ALA A 280 41.38 -0.03 -17.27
C ALA A 280 42.67 -0.80 -16.93
N PRO A 281 43.90 -0.24 -17.19
CA PRO A 281 45.15 -0.92 -16.84
C PRO A 281 45.34 -1.18 -15.34
N LEU A 282 44.63 -0.42 -14.47
CA LEU A 282 44.69 -0.58 -13.01
C LEU A 282 43.73 -1.62 -12.46
N ILE A 283 42.83 -2.16 -13.31
CA ILE A 283 41.82 -3.12 -12.90
C ILE A 283 42.24 -4.55 -13.26
N PRO A 284 42.21 -5.51 -12.33
CA PRO A 284 42.51 -6.92 -12.63
C PRO A 284 41.65 -7.48 -13.77
N ALA A 285 42.29 -8.21 -14.68
CA ALA A 285 41.65 -8.75 -15.87
C ALA A 285 40.42 -9.62 -15.54
N ALA A 286 40.45 -10.38 -14.43
CA ALA A 286 39.33 -11.18 -13.96
C ALA A 286 38.10 -10.33 -13.67
N TYR A 287 38.28 -9.12 -13.10
CA TYR A 287 37.18 -8.20 -12.80
C TYR A 287 36.61 -7.55 -14.07
N LEU A 288 37.50 -7.26 -15.02
CA LEU A 288 37.10 -6.76 -16.35
C LEU A 288 36.23 -7.79 -17.09
N LEU A 289 36.62 -9.06 -17.07
CA LEU A 289 35.90 -10.15 -17.71
C LEU A 289 34.50 -10.35 -17.03
N ALA A 290 34.46 -10.33 -15.70
CA ALA A 290 33.21 -10.45 -14.97
C ALA A 290 32.25 -9.28 -15.28
N ALA A 291 32.73 -8.06 -15.34
CA ALA A 291 31.98 -6.91 -15.74
C ALA A 291 31.50 -6.94 -17.20
N ALA A 292 32.39 -7.40 -18.10
CA ALA A 292 32.06 -7.56 -19.52
C ALA A 292 30.89 -8.52 -19.75
N ALA A 293 30.80 -9.60 -18.97
CA ALA A 293 29.69 -10.55 -19.03
C ALA A 293 28.31 -9.93 -18.71
N LEU A 294 28.25 -8.74 -18.07
CA LEU A 294 27.04 -8.01 -17.78
C LEU A 294 26.57 -7.11 -18.91
N THR A 295 27.37 -7.00 -19.99
CA THR A 295 27.18 -6.03 -21.06
C THR A 295 26.59 -6.68 -22.31
N ARG A 296 25.70 -5.97 -22.99
CA ARG A 296 25.00 -6.47 -24.18
C ARG A 296 25.60 -5.98 -25.50
N GLU A 297 25.98 -4.71 -25.58
CA GLU A 297 26.25 -4.07 -26.86
C GLU A 297 27.72 -3.60 -27.01
N LYS A 298 28.23 -2.86 -26.03
CA LYS A 298 29.50 -2.14 -26.22
C LYS A 298 30.31 -2.01 -24.93
N ILE A 299 31.62 -2.14 -25.06
CA ILE A 299 32.57 -1.86 -23.98
C ILE A 299 33.48 -0.71 -24.42
N ILE A 300 33.64 0.28 -23.55
CA ILE A 300 34.51 1.44 -23.76
C ILE A 300 35.57 1.42 -22.67
N LEU A 301 36.82 1.32 -23.09
CA LEU A 301 37.98 1.33 -22.21
C LEU A 301 38.65 2.72 -22.22
N SER A 302 39.03 3.20 -21.04
CA SER A 302 39.80 4.42 -20.83
C SER A 302 41.01 4.10 -19.97
N GLY A 303 42.14 4.66 -20.30
CA GLY A 303 43.38 4.43 -19.56
C GLY A 303 44.61 5.02 -20.23
N ASN A 304 45.76 4.88 -19.57
CA ASN A 304 47.07 5.15 -20.13
C ASN A 304 47.88 3.84 -20.15
N THR A 305 48.54 3.55 -21.24
CA THR A 305 49.41 2.36 -21.38
C THR A 305 50.62 2.41 -20.48
N LEU A 306 51.01 3.61 -20.04
CA LEU A 306 52.14 3.79 -19.11
C LEU A 306 51.76 3.49 -17.64
N ASP A 307 50.44 3.46 -17.32
CA ASP A 307 49.93 3.16 -15.98
C ASP A 307 49.78 1.65 -15.74
N ILE A 308 50.51 0.81 -16.48
CA ILE A 308 50.53 -0.64 -16.25
C ILE A 308 51.15 -0.90 -14.88
N PRO A 309 50.41 -1.48 -13.93
CA PRO A 309 50.95 -1.75 -12.60
C PRO A 309 52.11 -2.72 -12.70
N THR A 310 53.15 -2.43 -11.94
CA THR A 310 54.27 -3.37 -11.79
C THR A 310 53.76 -4.70 -11.23
N PRO A 311 54.41 -5.84 -11.52
CA PRO A 311 53.96 -7.15 -11.06
C PRO A 311 53.70 -7.27 -9.56
N ASP A 312 54.33 -6.42 -8.75
CA ASP A 312 54.14 -6.36 -7.29
C ASP A 312 52.76 -5.85 -6.85
N VAL A 313 52.08 -5.04 -7.66
CA VAL A 313 50.70 -4.57 -7.40
C VAL A 313 49.70 -5.70 -7.62
N TRP A 314 50.01 -6.67 -8.46
CA TRP A 314 49.19 -7.86 -8.72
C TRP A 314 49.51 -9.01 -7.77
N ALA A 315 50.56 -8.89 -6.94
CA ALA A 315 50.89 -9.86 -5.91
C ALA A 315 49.76 -9.85 -4.88
N SER A 316 49.05 -10.93 -4.91
CA SER A 316 47.90 -11.38 -4.13
C SER A 316 47.67 -10.65 -2.79
N PRO A 317 46.42 -10.26 -2.46
CA PRO A 317 46.01 -9.80 -1.12
C PRO A 317 46.42 -10.75 0.01
N LEU A 318 46.69 -12.02 -0.28
CA LEU A 318 47.16 -13.03 0.67
C LEU A 318 48.59 -12.75 1.21
N LYS A 319 49.42 -11.93 0.58
CA LYS A 319 50.72 -11.55 1.13
C LYS A 319 50.66 -10.39 2.11
N ARG A 320 49.65 -9.51 2.08
CA ARG A 320 49.52 -8.40 3.04
C ARG A 320 49.12 -8.84 4.46
N SER A 321 48.54 -9.99 4.61
CA SER A 321 48.10 -10.49 5.94
C SER A 321 49.26 -11.18 6.73
N ARG A 322 50.45 -11.31 6.19
CA ARG A 322 51.60 -11.95 6.85
C ARG A 322 52.65 -10.98 7.40
N ILE A 323 52.49 -9.67 7.29
CA ILE A 323 53.29 -8.70 8.01
C ILE A 323 52.62 -8.49 9.38
N GLY A 324 52.94 -9.39 10.29
CA GLY A 324 52.65 -9.19 11.71
C GLY A 324 53.36 -7.94 12.24
N PRO A 325 52.92 -7.38 13.36
CA PRO A 325 53.52 -6.17 13.92
C PRO A 325 55.00 -6.45 14.21
N GLN A 326 55.89 -5.67 13.56
CA GLN A 326 57.30 -5.65 13.90
C GLN A 326 57.42 -5.23 15.37
N ALA A 327 57.92 -6.13 16.20
CA ALA A 327 58.28 -5.82 17.56
C ALA A 327 59.30 -4.67 17.56
N SER A 328 58.97 -3.58 18.21
CA SER A 328 59.86 -2.46 18.47
C SER A 328 61.08 -2.97 19.25
N PRO A 329 62.33 -2.60 18.89
CA PRO A 329 63.49 -2.95 19.69
C PRO A 329 63.37 -2.21 21.03
N VAL A 330 63.36 -2.99 22.12
CA VAL A 330 63.52 -2.49 23.47
C VAL A 330 64.98 -1.98 23.59
N SER A 331 65.15 -0.67 23.74
CA SER A 331 66.40 -0.04 24.11
C SER A 331 66.69 -0.32 25.56
N SER A 332 67.76 -1.04 25.80
CA SER A 332 68.43 -1.15 27.13
C SER A 332 69.08 0.17 27.51
#